data_336832ffd31250d6a277bf47ab56a478
#
_entry.id   336832ffd31250d6a277bf47ab56a478
#
_cell.length_a   1.000
_cell.length_b   1.000
_cell.length_c   1.000
_cell.angle_alpha   90.00
_cell.angle_beta   90.00
_cell.angle_gamma   90.00
#
_symmetry.space_group_name_H-M   'P 1'
#
loop_
_entity.id
_entity.type
_entity.pdbx_description
1 polymer ?
#
loop_
_entity_poly.entity_id
_entity_poly.type
_entity_poly.pdbx_seq_one_letter_code
_entity_poly.pdbx_strand_id
1 'polypeptide(L)'
;MIGIQEAAKAMIAAGTKGKIINTASIAGRTGYADWAPYCASKFAVVALTHAGARALAGKGITVNAFAPGVVATPLWEQLDKDLMAMGVSSAPGEAMENFSSSILLGRVAEPSDVVGTVRFLASPASDYMTGQVLMIDGGMILQ
;
A
#
# COMPACT_ATOMS: atom_id res chain seq x y z
N MET A 1 11.00 2.58 -7.18
CA MET A 1 11.61 2.10 -8.44
C MET A 1 12.87 1.30 -8.18
N ILE A 2 13.90 1.84 -7.54
CA ILE A 2 15.18 1.15 -7.30
C ILE A 2 15.00 -0.26 -6.71
N GLY A 3 14.16 -0.43 -5.67
CA GLY A 3 13.92 -1.74 -5.07
C GLY A 3 13.39 -2.79 -6.03
N ILE A 4 12.47 -2.43 -6.94
CA ILE A 4 11.96 -3.35 -7.97
C ILE A 4 13.09 -3.75 -8.93
N GLN A 5 13.92 -2.80 -9.34
CA GLN A 5 15.02 -3.03 -10.27
C GLN A 5 16.09 -3.96 -9.66
N GLU A 6 16.50 -3.70 -8.44
CA GLU A 6 17.55 -4.49 -7.78
C GLU A 6 17.05 -5.91 -7.43
N ALA A 7 15.81 -6.04 -6.94
CA ALA A 7 15.21 -7.36 -6.72
C ALA A 7 15.09 -8.16 -8.03
N ALA A 8 14.64 -7.51 -9.12
CA ALA A 8 14.53 -8.16 -10.42
C ALA A 8 15.90 -8.59 -10.96
N LYS A 9 16.92 -7.74 -10.87
CA LYS A 9 18.29 -8.07 -11.29
C LYS A 9 18.82 -9.29 -10.54
N ALA A 10 18.65 -9.32 -9.21
CA ALA A 10 19.10 -10.42 -8.37
C ALA A 10 18.42 -11.74 -8.75
N MET A 11 17.09 -11.74 -8.91
CA MET A 11 16.32 -12.94 -9.29
C MET A 11 16.69 -13.42 -10.69
N ILE A 12 16.83 -12.53 -11.66
CA ILE A 12 17.22 -12.87 -13.04
C ILE A 12 18.64 -13.45 -13.07
N ALA A 13 19.58 -12.82 -12.38
CA ALA A 13 20.96 -13.30 -12.31
C ALA A 13 21.07 -14.70 -11.66
N ALA A 14 20.23 -14.97 -10.66
CA ALA A 14 20.15 -16.27 -9.99
C ALA A 14 19.34 -17.31 -10.79
N GLY A 15 18.68 -16.95 -11.89
CA GLY A 15 17.79 -17.83 -12.64
C GLY A 15 16.56 -18.29 -11.85
N THR A 16 16.14 -17.52 -10.83
CA THR A 16 15.03 -17.87 -9.95
C THR A 16 13.76 -17.14 -10.34
N LYS A 17 12.61 -17.82 -10.21
CA LYS A 17 11.30 -17.17 -10.16
C LYS A 17 11.14 -16.43 -8.83
N GLY A 18 10.24 -15.45 -8.77
CA GLY A 18 10.06 -14.73 -7.52
C GLY A 18 8.83 -13.82 -7.50
N LYS A 19 8.67 -13.17 -6.38
CA LYS A 19 7.56 -12.26 -6.12
C LYS A 19 8.08 -10.94 -5.57
N ILE A 20 7.63 -9.84 -6.16
CA ILE A 20 7.88 -8.48 -5.68
C ILE A 20 6.55 -7.94 -5.17
N ILE A 21 6.54 -7.52 -3.91
CA ILE A 21 5.34 -7.02 -3.25
C ILE A 21 5.61 -5.59 -2.79
N ASN A 22 4.87 -4.64 -3.36
CA ASN A 22 5.01 -3.23 -3.06
C ASN A 22 3.95 -2.78 -2.04
N THR A 23 4.32 -1.81 -1.19
CA THR A 23 3.39 -1.17 -0.26
C THR A 23 2.83 0.11 -0.89
N ALA A 24 1.60 0.04 -1.38
CA ALA A 24 0.82 1.18 -1.83
C ALA A 24 0.05 1.83 -0.65
N SER A 25 -1.15 2.32 -0.89
CA SER A 25 -2.08 2.89 0.08
C SER A 25 -3.42 3.12 -0.62
N ILE A 26 -4.51 3.33 0.12
CA ILE A 26 -5.73 3.95 -0.42
C ILE A 26 -5.43 5.26 -1.13
N ALA A 27 -4.44 6.02 -0.65
CA ALA A 27 -3.96 7.25 -1.28
C ALA A 27 -3.31 7.05 -2.67
N GLY A 28 -3.10 5.80 -3.10
CA GLY A 28 -2.74 5.43 -4.47
C GLY A 28 -3.95 5.18 -5.38
N ARG A 29 -5.16 5.34 -4.86
CA ARG A 29 -6.44 5.19 -5.58
C ARG A 29 -7.27 6.47 -5.54
N THR A 30 -7.15 7.24 -4.47
CA THR A 30 -7.89 8.49 -4.25
C THR A 30 -6.92 9.59 -3.86
N GLY A 31 -7.14 10.81 -4.40
CA GLY A 31 -6.40 12.00 -3.99
C GLY A 31 -7.04 12.65 -2.76
N TYR A 32 -6.22 13.02 -1.79
CA TYR A 32 -6.61 13.78 -0.61
C TYR A 32 -5.98 15.18 -0.69
N ALA A 33 -6.78 16.23 -0.48
CA ALA A 33 -6.35 17.61 -0.71
C ALA A 33 -5.07 17.99 0.06
N ASP A 34 -5.01 17.64 1.34
CA ASP A 34 -3.91 18.03 2.21
C ASP A 34 -2.69 17.10 2.10
N TRP A 35 -2.80 16.02 1.30
CA TRP A 35 -1.80 14.96 1.19
C TRP A 35 -1.32 14.74 -0.25
N ALA A 36 -1.40 15.76 -1.10
CA ALA A 36 -1.10 15.64 -2.53
C ALA A 36 0.28 15.01 -2.82
N PRO A 37 1.40 15.39 -2.16
CA PRO A 37 2.69 14.74 -2.40
C PRO A 37 2.71 13.26 -2.02
N TYR A 38 2.05 12.91 -0.90
CA TYR A 38 1.90 11.52 -0.47
C TYR A 38 1.07 10.72 -1.47
N CYS A 39 -0.09 11.24 -1.88
CA CYS A 39 -0.93 10.61 -2.90
C CYS A 39 -0.15 10.38 -4.19
N ALA A 40 0.54 11.40 -4.71
CA ALA A 40 1.37 11.28 -5.91
C ALA A 40 2.41 10.15 -5.78
N SER A 41 3.07 10.04 -4.62
CA SER A 41 4.02 8.97 -4.35
C SER A 41 3.38 7.58 -4.39
N LYS A 42 2.15 7.44 -3.86
CA LYS A 42 1.43 6.16 -3.80
C LYS A 42 0.78 5.78 -5.14
N PHE A 43 0.31 6.74 -5.91
CA PHE A 43 -0.07 6.52 -7.32
C PHE A 43 1.13 6.06 -8.16
N ALA A 44 2.32 6.64 -7.92
CA ALA A 44 3.55 6.18 -8.57
C ALA A 44 3.89 4.72 -8.23
N VAL A 45 3.67 4.26 -6.98
CA VAL A 45 3.85 2.86 -6.60
C VAL A 45 2.90 1.95 -7.39
N VAL A 46 1.64 2.33 -7.57
CA VAL A 46 0.68 1.59 -8.39
C VAL A 46 1.16 1.48 -9.83
N ALA A 47 1.54 2.61 -10.44
CA ALA A 47 2.05 2.63 -11.82
C ALA A 47 3.32 1.78 -11.98
N LEU A 48 4.26 1.85 -11.03
CA LEU A 48 5.48 1.05 -11.02
C LEU A 48 5.20 -0.45 -10.81
N THR A 49 4.16 -0.80 -10.04
CA THR A 49 3.71 -2.19 -9.90
C THR A 49 3.20 -2.74 -11.23
N HIS A 50 2.37 -1.99 -11.95
CA HIS A 50 1.87 -2.37 -13.26
C HIS A 50 3.01 -2.48 -14.30
N ALA A 51 3.92 -1.52 -14.32
CA ALA A 51 5.07 -1.53 -15.23
C ALA A 51 6.00 -2.72 -14.96
N GLY A 52 6.30 -2.97 -13.67
CA GLY A 52 7.11 -4.11 -13.24
C GLY A 52 6.47 -5.44 -13.62
N ALA A 53 5.16 -5.60 -13.40
CA ALA A 53 4.41 -6.80 -13.79
C ALA A 53 4.54 -7.09 -15.29
N ARG A 54 4.37 -6.08 -16.15
CA ARG A 54 4.53 -6.22 -17.60
C ARG A 54 5.95 -6.60 -18.00
N ALA A 55 6.95 -5.98 -17.38
CA ALA A 55 8.36 -6.18 -17.73
C ALA A 55 8.90 -7.55 -17.28
N LEU A 56 8.37 -8.11 -16.18
CA LEU A 56 8.98 -9.24 -15.49
C LEU A 56 8.19 -10.55 -15.62
N ALA A 57 6.96 -10.52 -16.14
CA ALA A 57 6.12 -11.71 -16.30
C ALA A 57 6.82 -12.81 -17.12
N GLY A 58 7.46 -12.46 -18.25
CA GLY A 58 8.21 -13.40 -19.08
C GLY A 58 9.46 -13.99 -18.41
N LYS A 59 9.85 -13.47 -17.24
CA LYS A 59 10.95 -14.00 -16.40
C LYS A 59 10.43 -14.86 -15.23
N GLY A 60 9.11 -15.09 -15.14
CA GLY A 60 8.50 -15.83 -14.04
C GLY A 60 8.52 -15.07 -12.72
N ILE A 61 8.61 -13.74 -12.75
CA ILE A 61 8.58 -12.87 -11.58
C ILE A 61 7.25 -12.12 -11.56
N THR A 62 6.47 -12.27 -10.52
CA THR A 62 5.23 -11.51 -10.31
C THR A 62 5.51 -10.22 -9.53
N VAL A 63 4.77 -9.16 -9.85
CA VAL A 63 4.86 -7.88 -9.16
C VAL A 63 3.45 -7.45 -8.77
N ASN A 64 3.17 -7.40 -7.49
CA ASN A 64 1.87 -7.01 -6.94
C ASN A 64 2.08 -5.95 -5.85
N ALA A 65 1.00 -5.36 -5.40
CA ALA A 65 1.00 -4.44 -4.28
C ALA A 65 -0.17 -4.74 -3.34
N PHE A 66 -0.05 -4.29 -2.11
CA PHE A 66 -1.16 -4.15 -1.18
C PHE A 66 -1.34 -2.67 -0.81
N ALA A 67 -2.58 -2.27 -0.57
CA ALA A 67 -2.98 -0.89 -0.34
C ALA A 67 -3.80 -0.79 0.96
N PRO A 68 -3.15 -0.60 2.11
CA PRO A 68 -3.85 -0.41 3.36
C PRO A 68 -4.63 0.90 3.39
N GLY A 69 -5.73 0.92 4.15
CA GLY A 69 -6.39 2.12 4.63
C GLY A 69 -5.73 2.66 5.90
N VAL A 70 -6.55 2.99 6.89
CA VAL A 70 -6.10 3.44 8.21
C VAL A 70 -5.68 2.24 9.03
N VAL A 71 -4.39 2.17 9.40
CA VAL A 71 -3.83 1.11 10.25
C VAL A 71 -3.28 1.74 11.53
N ALA A 72 -3.69 1.23 12.69
CA ALA A 72 -3.23 1.71 13.99
C ALA A 72 -1.73 1.48 14.16
N THR A 73 -0.94 2.53 13.98
CA THR A 73 0.52 2.51 14.07
C THR A 73 1.06 3.81 14.65
N PRO A 74 2.28 3.83 15.20
CA PRO A 74 2.90 5.06 15.72
C PRO A 74 3.02 6.21 14.69
N LEU A 75 2.88 5.92 13.39
CA LEU A 75 2.85 6.95 12.35
C LEU A 75 1.73 7.98 12.59
N TRP A 76 0.58 7.54 13.09
CA TRP A 76 -0.55 8.43 13.37
C TRP A 76 -0.28 9.40 14.52
N GLU A 77 0.51 9.00 15.52
CA GLU A 77 0.91 9.90 16.61
C GLU A 77 1.77 11.07 16.10
N GLN A 78 2.67 10.79 15.15
CA GLN A 78 3.47 11.84 14.54
C GLN A 78 2.63 12.72 13.63
N LEU A 79 1.76 12.11 12.83
CA LEU A 79 0.86 12.82 11.93
C LEU A 79 -0.07 13.78 12.68
N ASP A 80 -0.67 13.33 13.79
CA ASP A 80 -1.50 14.19 14.64
C ASP A 80 -0.74 15.42 15.12
N LYS A 81 0.50 15.24 15.59
CA LYS A 81 1.35 16.37 16.02
C LYS A 81 1.60 17.36 14.89
N ASP A 82 1.89 16.85 13.69
CA ASP A 82 2.16 17.69 12.53
C ASP A 82 0.90 18.45 12.09
N LEU A 83 -0.26 17.79 12.05
CA LEU A 83 -1.54 18.40 11.68
C LEU A 83 -2.01 19.42 12.73
N MET A 84 -1.80 19.17 14.01
CA MET A 84 -2.07 20.15 15.07
C MET A 84 -1.16 21.37 14.94
N ALA A 85 0.12 21.16 14.64
CA ALA A 85 1.07 22.26 14.43
C ALA A 85 0.71 23.13 13.21
N MET A 86 0.07 22.54 12.21
CA MET A 86 -0.44 23.22 11.01
C MET A 86 -1.84 23.83 11.22
N GLY A 87 -2.47 23.62 12.37
CA GLY A 87 -3.83 24.10 12.65
C GLY A 87 -4.94 23.36 11.87
N VAL A 88 -4.64 22.17 11.37
CA VAL A 88 -5.59 21.32 10.62
C VAL A 88 -6.43 20.46 11.56
N SER A 89 -5.88 20.01 12.67
CA SER A 89 -6.60 19.33 13.74
C SER A 89 -6.45 20.08 15.07
N SER A 90 -7.43 19.90 15.96
CA SER A 90 -7.52 20.63 17.23
C SER A 90 -7.18 19.74 18.45
N ALA A 91 -7.21 18.42 18.29
CA ALA A 91 -6.99 17.46 19.37
C ALA A 91 -6.21 16.23 18.90
N PRO A 92 -5.44 15.59 19.82
CA PRO A 92 -4.79 14.32 19.53
C PRO A 92 -5.81 13.24 19.15
N GLY A 93 -5.53 12.48 18.08
CA GLY A 93 -6.39 11.42 17.56
C GLY A 93 -7.48 11.87 16.60
N GLU A 94 -7.76 13.18 16.51
CA GLU A 94 -8.82 13.74 15.65
C GLU A 94 -8.59 13.39 14.17
N ALA A 95 -7.36 13.43 13.70
CA ALA A 95 -7.06 13.09 12.31
C ALA A 95 -7.39 11.61 12.02
N MET A 96 -6.98 10.70 12.88
CA MET A 96 -7.28 9.27 12.71
C MET A 96 -8.79 9.03 12.80
N GLU A 97 -9.50 9.66 13.73
CA GLU A 97 -10.95 9.53 13.89
C GLU A 97 -11.69 10.02 12.64
N ASN A 98 -11.34 11.21 12.14
CA ASN A 98 -11.92 11.77 10.94
C ASN A 98 -11.70 10.87 9.71
N PHE A 99 -10.48 10.35 9.53
CA PHE A 99 -10.18 9.42 8.43
C PHE A 99 -10.89 8.07 8.59
N SER A 100 -11.04 7.58 9.82
CA SER A 100 -11.66 6.27 10.07
C SER A 100 -13.19 6.29 9.97
N SER A 101 -13.82 7.45 10.02
CA SER A 101 -15.29 7.61 9.98
C SER A 101 -15.94 6.99 8.74
N SER A 102 -15.21 6.88 7.63
CA SER A 102 -15.69 6.28 6.38
C SER A 102 -15.45 4.77 6.25
N ILE A 103 -14.86 4.13 7.26
CA ILE A 103 -14.58 2.69 7.24
C ILE A 103 -15.88 1.91 7.47
N LEU A 104 -16.33 1.12 6.48
CA LEU A 104 -17.58 0.35 6.57
C LEU A 104 -17.55 -0.71 7.69
N LEU A 105 -16.38 -1.29 7.99
CA LEU A 105 -16.22 -2.24 9.09
C LEU A 105 -16.22 -1.58 10.48
N GLY A 106 -16.33 -0.24 10.56
CA GLY A 106 -16.51 0.51 11.81
C GLY A 106 -15.30 0.53 12.74
N ARG A 107 -14.13 0.12 12.28
CA ARG A 107 -12.88 0.17 13.06
C ARG A 107 -11.66 0.42 12.17
N VAL A 108 -10.62 0.99 12.73
CA VAL A 108 -9.29 1.02 12.10
C VAL A 108 -8.71 -0.39 12.02
N ALA A 109 -7.84 -0.63 11.04
CA ALA A 109 -7.12 -1.89 10.92
C ALA A 109 -5.99 -1.96 11.94
N GLU A 110 -5.75 -3.17 12.44
CA GLU A 110 -4.53 -3.52 13.16
C GLU A 110 -3.46 -4.02 12.17
N PRO A 111 -2.16 -3.96 12.48
CA PRO A 111 -1.11 -4.53 11.63
C PRO A 111 -1.36 -5.99 11.25
N SER A 112 -1.99 -6.79 12.12
CA SER A 112 -2.39 -8.18 11.87
C SER A 112 -3.38 -8.33 10.71
N ASP A 113 -4.26 -7.34 10.48
CA ASP A 113 -5.22 -7.35 9.38
C ASP A 113 -4.51 -7.31 8.01
N VAL A 114 -3.32 -6.70 7.96
CA VAL A 114 -2.52 -6.56 6.72
C VAL A 114 -1.69 -7.80 6.42
N VAL A 115 -1.19 -8.48 7.46
CA VAL A 115 -0.25 -9.61 7.35
C VAL A 115 -0.80 -10.75 6.50
N GLY A 116 -2.09 -11.05 6.61
CA GLY A 116 -2.74 -12.13 5.82
C GLY A 116 -2.59 -11.94 4.32
N THR A 117 -2.85 -10.73 3.83
CA THR A 117 -2.71 -10.40 2.41
C THR A 117 -1.25 -10.46 1.94
N VAL A 118 -0.31 -9.99 2.75
CA VAL A 118 1.12 -10.06 2.40
C VAL A 118 1.59 -11.53 2.32
N ARG A 119 1.18 -12.37 3.28
CA ARG A 119 1.46 -13.81 3.25
C ARG A 119 0.86 -14.49 2.01
N PHE A 120 -0.39 -14.17 1.68
CA PHE A 120 -1.03 -14.67 0.47
C PHE A 120 -0.24 -14.28 -0.78
N LEU A 121 0.11 -13.00 -0.94
CA LEU A 121 0.90 -12.52 -2.07
C LEU A 121 2.29 -13.14 -2.15
N ALA A 122 2.89 -13.52 -1.04
CA ALA A 122 4.19 -14.19 -0.97
C ALA A 122 4.11 -15.71 -1.21
N SER A 123 2.93 -16.30 -1.14
CA SER A 123 2.71 -17.74 -1.22
C SER A 123 2.44 -18.23 -2.65
N PRO A 124 2.52 -19.55 -2.91
CA PRO A 124 2.12 -20.13 -4.19
C PRO A 124 0.65 -19.90 -4.56
N ALA A 125 -0.23 -19.60 -3.59
CA ALA A 125 -1.64 -19.29 -3.84
C ALA A 125 -1.86 -18.06 -4.74
N SER A 126 -0.84 -17.21 -4.89
CA SER A 126 -0.86 -16.02 -5.76
C SER A 126 -0.04 -16.17 -7.05
N ASP A 127 0.36 -17.38 -7.44
CA ASP A 127 1.26 -17.58 -8.59
C ASP A 127 0.66 -17.11 -9.93
N TYR A 128 -0.67 -17.09 -10.06
CA TYR A 128 -1.35 -16.59 -11.25
C TYR A 128 -1.79 -15.11 -11.12
N MET A 129 -1.21 -14.38 -10.15
CA MET A 129 -1.49 -12.97 -9.91
C MET A 129 -0.25 -12.12 -10.18
N THR A 130 -0.41 -11.13 -11.07
CA THR A 130 0.61 -10.10 -11.27
C THR A 130 -0.06 -8.78 -11.68
N GLY A 131 0.53 -7.66 -11.31
CA GLY A 131 -0.02 -6.32 -11.56
C GLY A 131 -1.23 -5.96 -10.70
N GLN A 132 -1.53 -6.71 -9.63
CA GLN A 132 -2.68 -6.43 -8.78
C GLN A 132 -2.30 -5.51 -7.61
N VAL A 133 -3.28 -4.69 -7.19
CA VAL A 133 -3.19 -3.84 -6.00
C VAL A 133 -4.36 -4.19 -5.10
N LEU A 134 -4.10 -4.96 -4.06
CA LEU A 134 -5.13 -5.45 -3.15
C LEU A 134 -5.43 -4.43 -2.07
N MET A 135 -6.68 -3.97 -2.02
CA MET A 135 -7.16 -3.05 -0.98
C MET A 135 -7.34 -3.78 0.34
N ILE A 136 -6.90 -3.16 1.45
CA ILE A 136 -7.07 -3.65 2.82
C ILE A 136 -7.48 -2.44 3.66
N ASP A 137 -8.71 -2.00 3.52
CA ASP A 137 -9.15 -0.69 4.00
C ASP A 137 -10.51 -0.73 4.73
N GLY A 138 -11.04 -1.93 5.00
CA GLY A 138 -12.31 -2.07 5.67
C GLY A 138 -13.52 -1.53 4.89
N GLY A 139 -13.39 -1.42 3.57
CA GLY A 139 -14.43 -0.88 2.69
C GLY A 139 -14.46 0.64 2.60
N MET A 140 -13.37 1.29 2.96
CA MET A 140 -13.22 2.74 2.91
C MET A 140 -13.33 3.28 1.47
N ILE A 141 -12.79 2.53 0.51
CA ILE A 141 -12.85 2.83 -0.92
C ILE A 141 -13.35 1.61 -1.67
N LEU A 142 -14.52 1.76 -2.31
CA LEU A 142 -15.11 0.73 -3.16
C LEU A 142 -14.81 1.05 -4.63
N GLN A 143 -13.89 0.29 -5.24
CA GLN A 143 -13.49 0.42 -6.64
C GLN A 143 -13.40 -0.96 -7.30
#